data_642ba3a66b4125447968ecb5e04ee6af
#
_entry.id   642ba3a66b4125447968ecb5e04ee6af
#
_cell.length_a   1.000
_cell.length_b   1.000
_cell.length_c   1.000
_cell.angle_alpha   90.00
_cell.angle_beta   90.00
_cell.angle_gamma   90.00
#
_symmetry.space_group_name_H-M   'P 1'
#
loop_
_entity.id
_entity.type
_entity.pdbx_description
1 polymer ?
#
loop_
_entity_poly.entity_id
_entity_poly.type
_entity_poly.pdbx_seq_one_letter_code
_entity_poly.pdbx_strand_id
1 'polypeptide(L)'
;MGGRAAVEIGRRLARLSITNQVICVTHLPQVAAYADSHLHVSKDKFTSGVADLSAEERVEELARMLAGLDDTETGRAHAQELFDRAQAEVAAFRAPSTL
;
A
#
# COMPACT_ATOMS: atom_id res chain seq x y z
N MET A 1 3.41 9.89 13.30
CA MET A 1 4.25 10.10 12.10
C MET A 1 3.44 10.88 11.06
N GLY A 2 4.00 11.93 10.51
CA GLY A 2 3.32 12.70 9.47
C GLY A 2 3.28 11.96 8.14
N GLY A 3 2.30 12.33 7.29
CA GLY A 3 2.11 11.68 6.00
C GLY A 3 3.32 11.73 5.08
N ARG A 4 4.08 12.83 5.11
CA ARG A 4 5.28 12.99 4.30
C ARG A 4 6.37 11.99 4.70
N ALA A 5 6.56 11.78 6.00
CA ALA A 5 7.53 10.81 6.48
C ALA A 5 7.13 9.39 6.09
N ALA A 6 5.85 9.07 6.19
CA ALA A 6 5.34 7.75 5.81
C ALA A 6 5.54 7.48 4.31
N VAL A 7 5.27 8.47 3.46
CA VAL A 7 5.51 8.36 2.02
C VAL A 7 6.99 8.09 1.73
N GLU A 8 7.87 8.80 2.42
CA GLU A 8 9.31 8.61 2.22
C GLU A 8 9.78 7.22 2.61
N ILE A 9 9.22 6.69 3.71
CA ILE A 9 9.48 5.31 4.12
C ILE A 9 9.01 4.34 3.03
N GLY A 10 7.81 4.55 2.52
CA GLY A 10 7.27 3.71 1.45
C GLY A 10 8.17 3.70 0.22
N ARG A 11 8.64 4.86 -0.20
CA ARG A 11 9.55 4.99 -1.34
C ARG A 11 10.84 4.23 -1.12
N ARG A 12 11.44 4.36 0.06
CA ARG A 12 12.70 3.68 0.38
C ARG A 12 12.54 2.18 0.39
N LEU A 13 11.45 1.68 0.95
CA LEU A 13 11.18 0.25 0.95
C LEU A 13 10.97 -0.27 -0.48
N ALA A 14 10.25 0.48 -1.30
CA ALA A 14 10.03 0.12 -2.69
C ALA A 14 11.35 0.04 -3.48
N ARG A 15 12.25 0.99 -3.27
CA ARG A 15 13.57 0.96 -3.90
C ARG A 15 14.40 -0.22 -3.42
N LEU A 16 14.36 -0.50 -2.13
CA LEU A 16 15.07 -1.64 -1.56
C LEU A 16 14.55 -2.95 -2.15
N SER A 17 13.27 -3.02 -2.48
CA SER A 17 12.65 -4.23 -3.02
C SER A 17 13.11 -4.56 -4.44
N ILE A 18 13.81 -3.65 -5.13
CA ILE A 18 14.34 -3.91 -6.46
C ILE A 18 15.40 -5.03 -6.39
N THR A 19 16.19 -5.06 -5.33
CA THR A 19 17.28 -6.02 -5.17
C THR A 19 17.08 -6.97 -3.99
N ASN A 20 16.01 -6.82 -3.22
CA ASN A 20 15.75 -7.61 -2.03
C ASN A 20 14.28 -7.93 -1.91
N GLN A 21 13.95 -8.99 -1.21
CA GLN A 21 12.58 -9.20 -0.78
C GLN A 21 12.37 -8.40 0.49
N VAL A 22 11.34 -7.57 0.51
CA VAL A 22 11.01 -6.74 1.66
C VAL A 22 9.63 -7.14 2.16
N ILE A 23 9.54 -7.45 3.45
CA ILE A 23 8.27 -7.73 4.11
C ILE A 23 8.10 -6.67 5.19
N CYS A 24 7.00 -5.94 5.12
CA CYS A 24 6.73 -4.84 6.05
C CYS A 24 5.36 -5.02 6.67
N VAL A 25 5.29 -4.92 7.99
CA VAL A 25 4.02 -4.89 8.72
C VAL A 25 3.77 -3.44 9.10
N THR A 26 2.67 -2.89 8.63
CA THR A 26 2.38 -1.46 8.83
C THR A 26 0.88 -1.23 8.96
N HIS A 27 0.53 -0.15 9.66
CA HIS A 27 -0.83 0.38 9.70
C HIS A 27 -0.95 1.68 8.90
N LEU A 28 0.12 2.07 8.21
CA LEU A 28 0.18 3.33 7.47
C LEU A 28 -0.17 3.12 6.00
N PRO A 29 -1.28 3.69 5.52
CA PRO A 29 -1.68 3.52 4.12
C PRO A 29 -0.64 4.06 3.14
N GLN A 30 0.08 5.11 3.51
CA GLN A 30 1.12 5.69 2.66
C GLN A 30 2.28 4.71 2.42
N VAL A 31 2.55 3.83 3.37
CA VAL A 31 3.56 2.77 3.21
C VAL A 31 2.99 1.61 2.40
N ALA A 32 1.79 1.17 2.77
CA ALA A 32 1.13 0.02 2.12
C ALA A 32 0.90 0.25 0.64
N ALA A 33 0.63 1.48 0.22
CA ALA A 33 0.37 1.82 -1.18
C ALA A 33 1.55 1.49 -2.10
N TYR A 34 2.77 1.49 -1.58
CA TYR A 34 3.98 1.22 -2.36
C TYR A 34 4.29 -0.27 -2.52
N ALA A 35 3.59 -1.13 -1.83
CA ALA A 35 3.86 -2.57 -1.88
C ALA A 35 3.49 -3.18 -3.23
N ASP A 36 4.20 -4.23 -3.61
CA ASP A 36 3.85 -5.04 -4.79
C ASP A 36 2.66 -5.93 -4.48
N SER A 37 2.63 -6.46 -3.27
CA SER A 37 1.53 -7.29 -2.79
C SER A 37 1.09 -6.78 -1.43
N HIS A 38 -0.20 -6.76 -1.21
CA HIS A 38 -0.76 -6.37 0.06
C HIS A 38 -1.48 -7.58 0.65
N LEU A 39 -0.91 -8.10 1.71
CA LEU A 39 -1.49 -9.25 2.41
C LEU A 39 -2.32 -8.72 3.58
N HIS A 40 -3.58 -9.10 3.59
CA HIS A 40 -4.48 -8.74 4.68
C HIS A 40 -4.63 -9.94 5.60
N VAL A 41 -4.26 -9.76 6.86
CA VAL A 41 -4.39 -10.80 7.86
C VAL A 41 -5.70 -10.55 8.59
N SER A 42 -6.60 -11.52 8.52
CA SER A 42 -7.85 -11.46 9.25
C SER A 42 -7.88 -12.56 10.30
N LYS A 43 -8.50 -12.28 11.42
CA LYS A 43 -8.73 -13.26 12.46
C LYS A 43 -10.17 -13.13 12.89
N ASP A 44 -10.97 -14.11 12.55
CA ASP A 44 -12.31 -14.16 13.08
C ASP A 44 -12.34 -15.15 14.24
N LYS A 45 -13.56 -15.39 14.74
CA LYS A 45 -13.78 -16.14 15.98
C LYS A 45 -13.24 -17.59 15.92
N PHE A 46 -13.20 -18.18 14.74
CA PHE A 46 -12.87 -19.59 14.57
C PHE A 46 -11.74 -19.85 13.59
N THR A 47 -11.42 -18.87 12.74
CA THR A 47 -10.42 -19.03 11.71
C THR A 47 -9.55 -17.79 11.62
N SER A 48 -8.32 -18.02 11.22
CA SER A 48 -7.42 -16.94 10.81
C SER A 48 -7.04 -17.19 9.36
N GLY A 49 -6.84 -16.13 8.61
CA GLY A 49 -6.51 -16.26 7.21
C GLY A 49 -5.65 -15.12 6.72
N VAL A 50 -4.99 -15.36 5.61
CA VAL A 50 -4.21 -14.35 4.90
C VAL A 50 -4.74 -14.29 3.48
N ALA A 51 -5.13 -13.11 3.05
CA ALA A 51 -5.60 -12.88 1.69
C ALA A 51 -4.67 -11.92 0.97
N ASP A 52 -4.29 -12.29 -0.25
CA ASP A 52 -3.54 -11.39 -1.15
C ASP A 52 -4.59 -10.56 -1.89
N LEU A 53 -4.59 -9.28 -1.66
CA LEU A 53 -5.63 -8.39 -2.15
C LEU A 53 -5.44 -8.05 -3.62
N SER A 54 -6.53 -8.04 -4.38
CA SER A 54 -6.55 -7.51 -5.74
C SER A 54 -6.37 -6.00 -5.71
N ALA A 55 -6.14 -5.39 -6.87
CA ALA A 55 -5.99 -3.93 -6.95
C ALA A 55 -7.20 -3.20 -6.38
N GLU A 56 -8.41 -3.64 -6.72
CA GLU A 56 -9.63 -3.03 -6.19
C GLU A 56 -9.74 -3.20 -4.67
N GLU A 57 -9.45 -4.40 -4.18
CA GLU A 57 -9.46 -4.69 -2.75
C GLU A 57 -8.40 -3.88 -2.02
N ARG A 58 -7.26 -3.63 -2.64
CA ARG A 58 -6.19 -2.81 -2.07
C ARG A 58 -6.65 -1.37 -1.88
N VAL A 59 -7.35 -0.81 -2.86
CA VAL A 59 -7.89 0.54 -2.75
C VAL A 59 -8.92 0.62 -1.63
N GLU A 60 -9.80 -0.36 -1.52
CA GLU A 60 -10.77 -0.42 -0.43
C GLU A 60 -10.08 -0.49 0.93
N GLU A 61 -9.04 -1.31 1.05
CA GLU A 61 -8.29 -1.43 2.29
C GLU A 61 -7.56 -0.13 2.63
N LEU A 62 -6.95 0.52 1.64
CA LEU A 62 -6.31 1.82 1.86
C LEU A 62 -7.32 2.87 2.32
N ALA A 63 -8.52 2.86 1.74
CA ALA A 63 -9.59 3.76 2.15
C ALA A 63 -9.96 3.52 3.62
N ARG A 64 -10.07 2.26 4.02
CA ARG A 64 -10.36 1.89 5.41
C ARG A 64 -9.24 2.35 6.35
N MET A 65 -7.99 2.18 5.95
CA MET A 65 -6.83 2.61 6.74
C MET A 65 -6.78 4.13 6.88
N LEU A 66 -7.13 4.87 5.83
CA LEU A 66 -7.17 6.34 5.86
C LEU A 66 -8.29 6.88 6.73
N ALA A 67 -9.44 6.26 6.66
CA ALA A 67 -10.65 6.75 7.35
C ALA A 67 -10.85 6.13 8.74
N GLY A 68 -10.02 5.19 9.10
CA GLY A 68 -10.25 4.40 10.29
C GLY A 68 -11.37 3.40 10.02
N LEU A 69 -12.51 3.56 10.68
CA LEU A 69 -13.63 2.64 10.53
C LEU A 69 -14.68 3.11 9.52
N ASP A 70 -14.57 4.35 9.05
CA ASP A 70 -15.57 4.93 8.15
C ASP A 70 -15.09 4.86 6.70
N ASP A 71 -15.86 4.14 5.88
CA ASP A 71 -15.62 4.02 4.45
C ASP A 71 -16.49 5.06 3.74
N THR A 72 -15.90 6.20 3.40
CA THR A 72 -16.59 7.27 2.70
C THR A 72 -16.17 7.31 1.24
N GLU A 73 -17.03 7.84 0.38
CA GLU A 73 -16.73 8.00 -1.03
C GLU A 73 -15.51 8.89 -1.25
N THR A 74 -15.36 9.94 -0.46
CA THR A 74 -14.19 10.82 -0.48
C THR A 74 -12.93 10.05 -0.11
N GLY A 75 -13.04 9.15 0.88
CA GLY A 75 -11.94 8.31 1.30
C GLY A 75 -11.49 7.38 0.20
N ARG A 76 -12.43 6.84 -0.58
CA ARG A 76 -12.10 5.97 -1.71
C ARG A 76 -11.36 6.71 -2.82
N ALA A 77 -11.81 7.92 -3.14
CA ALA A 77 -11.13 8.74 -4.15
C ALA A 77 -9.69 9.06 -3.72
N HIS A 78 -9.49 9.40 -2.45
CA HIS A 78 -8.17 9.66 -1.91
C HIS A 78 -7.30 8.40 -1.94
N ALA A 79 -7.87 7.26 -1.57
CA ALA A 79 -7.16 6.00 -1.59
C ALA A 79 -6.74 5.59 -3.00
N GLN A 80 -7.62 5.79 -3.96
CA GLN A 80 -7.33 5.51 -5.37
C GLN A 80 -6.17 6.37 -5.85
N GLU A 81 -6.19 7.66 -5.54
CA GLU A 81 -5.12 8.58 -5.93
C GLU A 81 -3.80 8.18 -5.28
N LEU A 82 -3.82 7.85 -3.99
CA LEU A 82 -2.64 7.41 -3.26
C LEU A 82 -2.05 6.15 -3.89
N PHE A 83 -2.91 5.17 -4.17
CA PHE A 83 -2.50 3.90 -4.77
C PHE A 83 -1.89 4.12 -6.15
N ASP A 84 -2.58 4.85 -7.01
CA ASP A 84 -2.13 5.09 -8.39
C ASP A 84 -0.81 5.83 -8.41
N ARG A 85 -0.65 6.85 -7.57
CA ARG A 85 0.58 7.62 -7.47
C ARG A 85 1.74 6.76 -7.00
N ALA A 86 1.53 5.97 -5.96
CA ALA A 86 2.57 5.11 -5.42
C ALA A 86 2.99 4.05 -6.43
N GLN A 87 2.03 3.41 -7.09
CA GLN A 87 2.34 2.38 -8.07
C GLN A 87 3.04 2.95 -9.30
N ALA A 88 2.70 4.17 -9.71
CA ALA A 88 3.40 4.85 -10.79
C ALA A 88 4.87 5.12 -10.42
N GLU A 89 5.13 5.55 -9.18
CA GLU A 89 6.50 5.75 -8.71
C GLU A 89 7.28 4.43 -8.68
N VAL A 90 6.66 3.35 -8.22
CA VAL A 90 7.30 2.03 -8.19
C VAL A 90 7.65 1.58 -9.60
N ALA A 91 6.74 1.76 -10.55
CA ALA A 91 6.99 1.42 -11.95
C ALA A 91 8.16 2.22 -12.51
N ALA A 92 8.26 3.51 -12.15
CA ALA A 92 9.36 4.36 -12.58
C ALA A 92 10.70 3.90 -12.01
N PHE A 93 10.72 3.46 -10.74
CA PHE A 93 11.94 2.93 -10.12
C PHE A 93 12.46 1.68 -10.83
N ARG A 94 11.57 0.90 -11.41
CA ARG A 94 11.87 -0.37 -12.06
C ARG A 94 12.05 -0.26 -13.56
N ALA A 95 11.75 0.89 -14.13
CA ALA A 95 11.90 1.09 -15.56
C ALA A 95 13.38 0.98 -15.96
N PRO A 96 13.68 0.26 -17.04
CA PRO A 96 15.06 0.20 -17.50
C PRO A 96 15.55 1.58 -17.95
N SER A 97 16.84 1.85 -17.69
CA SER A 97 17.45 3.09 -18.14
C SER A 97 17.56 3.07 -19.65
N THR A 98 17.00 4.10 -20.30
CA THR A 98 17.11 4.26 -21.76
C THR A 98 18.22 5.26 -22.06
N LEU A 99 19.40 4.76 -22.24
CA LEU A 99 20.52 5.57 -22.69
C LEU A 99 21.00 5.10 -24.04
#